data_ca6486b128e37c7333ab9d1d964b2cd5
#
_entry.id   ca6486b128e37c7333ab9d1d964b2cd5
#
_cell.length_a   1.000
_cell.length_b   1.000
_cell.length_c   1.000
_cell.angle_alpha   90.00
_cell.angle_beta   90.00
_cell.angle_gamma   90.00
#
_symmetry.space_group_name_H-M   'P 1'
#
loop_
_entity.id
_entity.type
_entity.pdbx_description
1 polymer ?
#
loop_
_entity_poly.entity_id
_entity_poly.type
_entity_poly.pdbx_seq_one_letter_code
_entity_poly.pdbx_strand_id
1 'polypeptide(L)'
;MMSELPLEGQRIELSGGGIAWWPCHVGTDTTVGHSSSIGALAHIGQRVRIGQRCKIQGAAYIADDCQLEDDVFVGPSAVLLNDRFPPSNDRVKWKPIHVASGAVIGGNATIIAGCNVGQRSVLAAGAVLTKHLPANEVWAGNPARYLMSREAYEQAREDKA
;
A
#
# COMPACT_ATOMS: atom_id res chain seq x y z
N MET A 1 30.21 -19.52 -19.36
CA MET A 1 30.24 -18.12 -18.92
C MET A 1 28.97 -17.85 -18.16
N MET A 2 29.06 -17.69 -16.85
CA MET A 2 27.91 -17.23 -16.06
C MET A 2 27.70 -15.76 -16.43
N SER A 3 26.57 -15.43 -17.08
CA SER A 3 26.19 -14.05 -17.26
C SER A 3 25.98 -13.45 -15.86
N GLU A 4 26.75 -12.43 -15.51
CA GLU A 4 26.46 -11.67 -14.29
C GLU A 4 25.04 -11.11 -14.45
N LEU A 5 24.15 -11.52 -13.55
CA LEU A 5 22.83 -10.92 -13.47
C LEU A 5 23.01 -9.44 -13.11
N PRO A 6 22.40 -8.51 -13.84
CA PRO A 6 22.52 -7.11 -13.50
C PRO A 6 22.00 -6.91 -12.07
N LEU A 7 22.82 -6.31 -11.21
CA LEU A 7 22.42 -5.94 -9.84
C LEU A 7 21.43 -4.75 -9.83
N GLU A 8 21.36 -4.05 -10.97
CA GLU A 8 20.43 -2.91 -11.12
C GLU A 8 19.03 -3.39 -11.47
N GLY A 9 18.03 -2.89 -10.75
CA GLY A 9 16.63 -3.13 -11.07
C GLY A 9 16.27 -2.54 -12.43
N GLN A 10 15.43 -3.24 -13.19
CA GLN A 10 14.93 -2.76 -14.47
C GLN A 10 13.68 -1.91 -14.28
N ARG A 11 13.71 -0.68 -14.78
CA ARG A 11 12.55 0.21 -14.83
C ARG A 11 11.64 -0.16 -16.01
N ILE A 12 10.37 -0.43 -15.72
CA ILE A 12 9.34 -0.78 -16.70
C ILE A 12 8.26 0.28 -16.68
N GLU A 13 7.91 0.81 -17.84
CA GLU A 13 6.78 1.73 -17.99
C GLU A 13 5.47 0.95 -18.14
N LEU A 14 4.45 1.37 -17.41
CA LEU A 14 3.12 0.79 -17.44
C LEU A 14 2.18 1.65 -18.30
N SER A 15 1.17 1.02 -18.88
CA SER A 15 0.25 1.66 -19.84
C SER A 15 -0.49 2.90 -19.28
N GLY A 16 -0.66 3.01 -17.96
CA GLY A 16 -1.29 4.15 -17.28
C GLY A 16 -0.34 5.31 -16.97
N GLY A 17 0.93 5.27 -17.42
CA GLY A 17 1.94 6.30 -17.12
C GLY A 17 2.60 6.14 -15.75
N GLY A 18 2.35 5.04 -15.05
CA GLY A 18 3.09 4.61 -13.88
C GLY A 18 4.36 3.84 -14.26
N ILE A 19 5.19 3.54 -13.28
CA ILE A 19 6.41 2.74 -13.45
C ILE A 19 6.45 1.58 -12.46
N ALA A 20 7.09 0.48 -12.86
CA ALA A 20 7.38 -0.65 -11.98
C ALA A 20 8.87 -1.00 -12.05
N TRP A 21 9.42 -1.43 -10.93
CA TRP A 21 10.79 -1.89 -10.83
C TRP A 21 10.83 -3.42 -10.82
N TRP A 22 11.39 -4.01 -11.86
CA TRP A 22 11.58 -5.46 -11.94
C TRP A 22 12.70 -5.93 -11.00
N PRO A 23 12.54 -7.10 -10.34
CA PRO A 23 11.41 -8.01 -10.40
C PRO A 23 10.26 -7.59 -9.47
N CYS A 24 9.04 -7.55 -9.98
CA CYS A 24 7.80 -7.37 -9.23
C CYS A 24 6.66 -8.12 -9.93
N HIS A 25 5.54 -8.30 -9.26
CA HIS A 25 4.32 -8.86 -9.84
C HIS A 25 3.22 -7.80 -9.91
N VAL A 26 2.60 -7.65 -11.07
CA VAL A 26 1.39 -6.84 -11.27
C VAL A 26 0.35 -7.71 -11.95
N GLY A 27 -0.73 -7.99 -11.23
CA GLY A 27 -1.80 -8.89 -11.67
C GLY A 27 -2.60 -8.33 -12.84
N THR A 28 -3.32 -9.22 -13.50
CA THR A 28 -4.19 -8.86 -14.65
C THR A 28 -5.27 -7.87 -14.26
N ASP A 29 -5.69 -7.02 -15.20
CA ASP A 29 -6.72 -6.00 -15.03
C ASP A 29 -6.42 -4.96 -13.94
N THR A 30 -5.16 -4.88 -13.49
CA THR A 30 -4.69 -3.86 -12.56
C THR A 30 -4.32 -2.59 -13.31
N THR A 31 -4.73 -1.45 -12.77
CA THR A 31 -4.42 -0.13 -13.31
C THR A 31 -3.51 0.64 -12.37
N VAL A 32 -2.50 1.32 -12.94
CA VAL A 32 -1.54 2.13 -12.19
C VAL A 32 -1.50 3.52 -12.81
N GLY A 33 -1.94 4.51 -12.05
CA GLY A 33 -2.08 5.87 -12.51
C GLY A 33 -0.75 6.57 -12.77
N HIS A 34 -0.84 7.70 -13.46
CA HIS A 34 0.30 8.53 -13.87
C HIS A 34 1.19 8.90 -12.67
N SER A 35 2.50 8.90 -12.89
CA SER A 35 3.53 9.24 -11.87
C SER A 35 3.52 8.33 -10.64
N SER A 36 2.82 7.21 -10.66
CA SER A 36 2.89 6.20 -9.60
C SER A 36 4.03 5.23 -9.83
N SER A 37 4.60 4.70 -8.76
CA SER A 37 5.72 3.77 -8.82
C SER A 37 5.50 2.54 -7.95
N ILE A 38 5.86 1.37 -8.48
CA ILE A 38 5.85 0.08 -7.79
C ILE A 38 7.29 -0.38 -7.61
N GLY A 39 7.70 -0.57 -6.37
CA GLY A 39 9.04 -1.00 -6.00
C GLY A 39 9.30 -2.47 -6.33
N ALA A 40 10.58 -2.82 -6.42
CA ALA A 40 11.00 -4.20 -6.66
C ALA A 40 10.49 -5.16 -5.59
N LEU A 41 10.24 -6.42 -5.98
CA LEU A 41 9.70 -7.48 -5.15
C LEU A 41 8.26 -7.22 -4.63
N ALA A 42 7.62 -6.13 -5.00
CA ALA A 42 6.22 -5.92 -4.65
C ALA A 42 5.32 -6.92 -5.39
N HIS A 43 4.25 -7.35 -4.71
CA HIS A 43 3.19 -8.16 -5.29
C HIS A 43 1.89 -7.37 -5.30
N ILE A 44 1.43 -7.02 -6.48
CA ILE A 44 0.14 -6.37 -6.70
C ILE A 44 -0.80 -7.42 -7.31
N GLY A 45 -1.90 -7.67 -6.65
CA GLY A 45 -2.92 -8.62 -7.08
C GLY A 45 -3.64 -8.21 -8.37
N GLN A 46 -4.66 -8.96 -8.72
CA GLN A 46 -5.49 -8.70 -9.90
C GLN A 46 -6.54 -7.61 -9.61
N ARG A 47 -6.92 -6.86 -10.64
CA ARG A 47 -7.99 -5.83 -10.57
C ARG A 47 -7.77 -4.78 -9.49
N VAL A 48 -6.53 -4.61 -9.06
CA VAL A 48 -6.14 -3.52 -8.15
C VAL A 48 -6.19 -2.19 -8.92
N ARG A 49 -6.69 -1.16 -8.27
CA ARG A 49 -6.68 0.19 -8.82
C ARG A 49 -5.78 1.08 -8.00
N ILE A 50 -4.74 1.59 -8.62
CA ILE A 50 -3.79 2.52 -8.00
C ILE A 50 -3.92 3.86 -8.73
N GLY A 51 -4.25 4.90 -7.98
CA GLY A 51 -4.39 6.26 -8.48
C GLY A 51 -3.08 6.88 -8.95
N GLN A 52 -3.04 8.20 -9.03
CA GLN A 52 -1.88 8.95 -9.50
C GLN A 52 -0.92 9.26 -8.33
N ARG A 53 0.35 9.46 -8.65
CA ARG A 53 1.41 9.87 -7.70
C ARG A 53 1.55 8.97 -6.48
N CYS A 54 1.09 7.73 -6.57
CA CYS A 54 1.25 6.74 -5.51
C CYS A 54 2.68 6.19 -5.48
N LYS A 55 3.15 5.86 -4.29
CA LYS A 55 4.46 5.23 -4.11
C LYS A 55 4.30 3.93 -3.33
N ILE A 56 4.39 2.81 -4.05
CA ILE A 56 4.36 1.48 -3.47
C ILE A 56 5.81 1.02 -3.33
N GLN A 57 6.28 0.86 -2.11
CA GLN A 57 7.66 0.48 -1.85
C GLN A 57 7.90 -1.01 -2.05
N GLY A 58 9.18 -1.39 -2.07
CA GLY A 58 9.61 -2.76 -2.33
C GLY A 58 9.00 -3.79 -1.38
N ALA A 59 8.73 -4.98 -1.89
CA ALA A 59 8.16 -6.12 -1.17
C ALA A 59 6.78 -5.85 -0.53
N ALA A 60 6.10 -4.75 -0.84
CA ALA A 60 4.71 -4.56 -0.42
C ALA A 60 3.79 -5.60 -1.08
N TYR A 61 2.79 -6.08 -0.33
CA TYR A 61 1.78 -6.99 -0.81
C TYR A 61 0.41 -6.30 -0.82
N ILE A 62 -0.21 -6.19 -1.98
CA ILE A 62 -1.56 -5.65 -2.15
C ILE A 62 -2.43 -6.74 -2.78
N ALA A 63 -3.39 -7.24 -2.02
CA ALA A 63 -4.29 -8.30 -2.46
C ALA A 63 -5.23 -7.84 -3.57
N ASP A 64 -5.84 -8.79 -4.27
CA ASP A 64 -6.79 -8.56 -5.34
C ASP A 64 -7.91 -7.59 -4.95
N ASP A 65 -8.40 -6.84 -5.94
CA ASP A 65 -9.54 -5.93 -5.87
C ASP A 65 -9.36 -4.71 -4.93
N CYS A 66 -8.20 -4.53 -4.28
CA CYS A 66 -7.91 -3.36 -3.46
C CYS A 66 -7.88 -2.08 -4.32
N GLN A 67 -8.26 -0.96 -3.70
CA GLN A 67 -8.31 0.35 -4.34
C GLN A 67 -7.50 1.37 -3.54
N LEU A 68 -6.54 2.01 -4.19
CA LEU A 68 -5.74 3.10 -3.64
C LEU A 68 -6.03 4.35 -4.47
N GLU A 69 -6.48 5.40 -3.81
CA GLU A 69 -6.67 6.71 -4.46
C GLU A 69 -5.33 7.40 -4.73
N ASP A 70 -5.36 8.68 -5.08
CA ASP A 70 -4.17 9.47 -5.42
C ASP A 70 -3.27 9.75 -4.20
N ASP A 71 -1.99 9.97 -4.46
CA ASP A 71 -1.00 10.40 -3.46
C ASP A 71 -0.83 9.43 -2.26
N VAL A 72 -1.15 8.15 -2.44
CA VAL A 72 -0.99 7.13 -1.40
C VAL A 72 0.47 6.65 -1.33
N PHE A 73 0.99 6.57 -0.12
CA PHE A 73 2.27 5.92 0.16
C PHE A 73 2.04 4.57 0.85
N VAL A 74 2.65 3.52 0.31
CA VAL A 74 2.68 2.18 0.92
C VAL A 74 4.13 1.81 1.19
N GLY A 75 4.49 1.70 2.46
CA GLY A 75 5.84 1.41 2.93
C GLY A 75 6.31 0.00 2.56
N PRO A 76 7.63 -0.24 2.65
CA PRO A 76 8.21 -1.53 2.31
C PRO A 76 7.62 -2.65 3.17
N SER A 77 7.35 -3.79 2.53
CA SER A 77 6.78 -4.98 3.18
C SER A 77 5.44 -4.76 3.89
N ALA A 78 4.72 -3.68 3.61
CA ALA A 78 3.35 -3.51 4.10
C ALA A 78 2.41 -4.49 3.39
N VAL A 79 1.37 -4.95 4.10
CA VAL A 79 0.46 -6.01 3.64
C VAL A 79 -0.98 -5.55 3.71
N LEU A 80 -1.67 -5.54 2.57
CA LEU A 80 -3.09 -5.24 2.43
C LEU A 80 -3.83 -6.53 2.05
N LEU A 81 -4.64 -7.05 2.97
CA LEU A 81 -5.35 -8.33 2.82
C LEU A 81 -6.76 -8.14 2.27
N ASN A 82 -7.33 -9.16 1.63
CA ASN A 82 -8.71 -9.17 1.13
C ASN A 82 -9.59 -10.29 1.67
N ASP A 83 -9.00 -11.33 2.28
CA ASP A 83 -9.75 -12.41 2.94
C ASP A 83 -9.72 -12.24 4.45
N ARG A 84 -10.90 -12.00 5.05
CA ARG A 84 -11.03 -11.77 6.51
C ARG A 84 -10.85 -13.05 7.32
N PHE A 85 -11.23 -14.17 6.77
CA PHE A 85 -11.22 -15.50 7.41
C PHE A 85 -10.62 -16.54 6.46
N PRO A 86 -9.30 -16.45 6.17
CA PRO A 86 -8.66 -17.33 5.21
C PRO A 86 -8.55 -18.77 5.71
N PRO A 87 -8.62 -19.79 4.81
CA PRO A 87 -8.93 -19.62 3.40
C PRO A 87 -10.44 -19.71 3.18
N SER A 88 -11.08 -18.62 2.76
CA SER A 88 -12.51 -18.66 2.43
C SER A 88 -12.82 -19.46 1.16
N ASN A 89 -11.84 -19.57 0.25
CA ASN A 89 -11.97 -20.18 -1.08
C ASN A 89 -13.16 -19.67 -1.91
N ASP A 90 -13.68 -18.49 -1.56
CA ASP A 90 -14.86 -17.89 -2.16
C ASP A 90 -14.67 -16.36 -2.26
N ARG A 91 -14.48 -15.87 -3.48
CA ARG A 91 -14.24 -14.44 -3.75
C ARG A 91 -15.39 -13.54 -3.32
N VAL A 92 -16.63 -14.05 -3.24
CA VAL A 92 -17.79 -13.28 -2.76
C VAL A 92 -17.60 -12.87 -1.28
N LYS A 93 -16.83 -13.64 -0.53
CA LYS A 93 -16.52 -13.36 0.88
C LYS A 93 -15.35 -12.39 1.07
N TRP A 94 -14.62 -12.08 0.02
CA TRP A 94 -13.49 -11.18 0.12
C TRP A 94 -13.95 -9.75 0.43
N LYS A 95 -13.14 -9.07 1.21
CA LYS A 95 -13.35 -7.69 1.67
C LYS A 95 -12.12 -6.87 1.30
N PRO A 96 -11.95 -6.50 0.02
CA PRO A 96 -10.80 -5.70 -0.41
C PRO A 96 -10.74 -4.38 0.35
N ILE A 97 -9.54 -3.80 0.42
CA ILE A 97 -9.24 -2.59 1.16
C ILE A 97 -9.36 -1.39 0.23
N HIS A 98 -9.97 -0.33 0.74
CA HIS A 98 -9.94 1.01 0.14
C HIS A 98 -9.02 1.93 0.95
N VAL A 99 -8.07 2.56 0.27
CA VAL A 99 -7.13 3.53 0.84
C VAL A 99 -7.39 4.87 0.19
N ALA A 100 -7.86 5.84 0.98
CA ALA A 100 -8.21 7.16 0.49
C ALA A 100 -6.96 8.04 0.26
N SER A 101 -7.16 9.11 -0.51
CA SER A 101 -6.10 10.00 -1.00
C SER A 101 -5.19 10.55 0.10
N GLY A 102 -3.90 10.58 -0.18
CA GLY A 102 -2.88 11.12 0.71
C GLY A 102 -2.62 10.30 1.97
N ALA A 103 -3.16 9.10 2.06
CA ALA A 103 -2.89 8.20 3.19
C ALA A 103 -1.48 7.62 3.12
N VAL A 104 -0.92 7.33 4.29
CA VAL A 104 0.41 6.74 4.46
C VAL A 104 0.30 5.43 5.22
N ILE A 105 0.76 4.36 4.61
CA ILE A 105 0.90 3.04 5.25
C ILE A 105 2.38 2.83 5.55
N GLY A 106 2.74 2.72 6.81
CA GLY A 106 4.11 2.51 7.25
C GLY A 106 4.66 1.14 6.86
N GLY A 107 6.00 1.03 6.83
CA GLY A 107 6.67 -0.24 6.53
C GLY A 107 6.25 -1.36 7.49
N ASN A 108 6.12 -2.58 6.98
CA ASN A 108 5.66 -3.76 7.74
C ASN A 108 4.28 -3.61 8.41
N ALA A 109 3.49 -2.58 8.09
CA ALA A 109 2.12 -2.49 8.58
C ALA A 109 1.23 -3.52 7.89
N THR A 110 0.28 -4.06 8.63
CA THR A 110 -0.71 -5.02 8.10
C THR A 110 -2.11 -4.42 8.23
N ILE A 111 -2.86 -4.43 7.13
CA ILE A 111 -4.27 -4.03 7.11
C ILE A 111 -5.12 -5.27 6.90
N ILE A 112 -5.95 -5.58 7.89
CA ILE A 112 -6.85 -6.72 7.84
C ILE A 112 -7.99 -6.44 6.85
N ALA A 113 -8.37 -7.46 6.10
CA ALA A 113 -9.42 -7.39 5.10
C ALA A 113 -10.69 -6.67 5.59
N GLY A 114 -11.19 -5.76 4.76
CA GLY A 114 -12.37 -4.95 5.05
C GLY A 114 -12.11 -3.72 5.92
N CYS A 115 -10.86 -3.44 6.31
CA CYS A 115 -10.52 -2.22 7.03
C CYS A 115 -10.10 -1.13 6.06
N ASN A 116 -10.89 -0.07 5.93
CA ASN A 116 -10.56 1.06 5.07
C ASN A 116 -9.67 2.07 5.78
N VAL A 117 -8.89 2.80 5.00
CA VAL A 117 -7.93 3.82 5.45
C VAL A 117 -8.41 5.18 4.97
N GLY A 118 -8.70 6.08 5.90
CA GLY A 118 -9.24 7.40 5.63
C GLY A 118 -8.24 8.35 4.99
N GLN A 119 -8.77 9.41 4.38
CA GLN A 119 -7.99 10.42 3.68
C GLN A 119 -6.92 11.05 4.61
N ARG A 120 -5.71 11.21 4.09
CA ARG A 120 -4.58 11.83 4.82
C ARG A 120 -4.27 11.19 6.17
N SER A 121 -4.73 9.96 6.41
CA SER A 121 -4.38 9.24 7.64
C SER A 121 -2.99 8.60 7.55
N VAL A 122 -2.45 8.21 8.68
CA VAL A 122 -1.16 7.52 8.78
C VAL A 122 -1.33 6.26 9.64
N LEU A 123 -1.02 5.12 9.06
CA LEU A 123 -0.81 3.89 9.80
C LEU A 123 0.69 3.73 10.03
N ALA A 124 1.12 3.75 11.29
CA ALA A 124 2.55 3.70 11.63
C ALA A 124 3.20 2.36 11.22
N ALA A 125 4.51 2.38 11.06
CA ALA A 125 5.29 1.18 10.75
C ALA A 125 5.04 0.07 11.78
N GLY A 126 4.90 -1.18 11.30
CA GLY A 126 4.64 -2.35 12.13
C GLY A 126 3.25 -2.42 12.76
N ALA A 127 2.37 -1.48 12.48
CA ALA A 127 1.02 -1.49 13.05
C ALA A 127 0.12 -2.54 12.38
N VAL A 128 -0.86 -3.05 13.12
CA VAL A 128 -1.89 -3.96 12.60
C VAL A 128 -3.26 -3.29 12.70
N LEU A 129 -3.78 -2.86 11.55
CA LEU A 129 -5.10 -2.21 11.47
C LEU A 129 -6.22 -3.26 11.49
N THR A 130 -7.02 -3.24 12.54
CA THR A 130 -8.13 -4.18 12.76
C THR A 130 -9.52 -3.53 12.66
N LYS A 131 -9.57 -2.20 12.47
CA LYS A 131 -10.76 -1.37 12.29
C LYS A 131 -10.50 -0.33 11.21
N HIS A 132 -11.54 0.37 10.74
CA HIS A 132 -11.34 1.49 9.84
C HIS A 132 -10.47 2.57 10.52
N LEU A 133 -9.52 3.11 9.77
CA LEU A 133 -8.70 4.24 10.19
C LEU A 133 -9.38 5.54 9.73
N PRO A 134 -9.81 6.42 10.65
CA PRO A 134 -10.46 7.68 10.28
C PRO A 134 -9.52 8.62 9.51
N ALA A 135 -10.12 9.54 8.76
CA ALA A 135 -9.35 10.57 8.05
C ALA A 135 -8.60 11.49 9.03
N ASN A 136 -7.43 11.97 8.61
CA ASN A 136 -6.58 12.91 9.36
C ASN A 136 -6.11 12.41 10.75
N GLU A 137 -6.10 11.11 10.95
CA GLU A 137 -5.59 10.50 12.18
C GLU A 137 -4.32 9.69 11.93
N VAL A 138 -3.50 9.56 12.94
CA VAL A 138 -2.31 8.72 13.00
C VAL A 138 -2.56 7.62 14.01
N TRP A 139 -2.46 6.37 13.56
CA TRP A 139 -2.64 5.20 14.42
C TRP A 139 -1.38 4.35 14.44
N ALA A 140 -1.10 3.73 15.58
CA ALA A 140 0.08 2.89 15.79
C ALA A 140 -0.24 1.66 16.65
N GLY A 141 0.62 0.67 16.60
CA GLY A 141 0.59 -0.51 17.46
C GLY A 141 -0.15 -1.72 16.87
N ASN A 142 -0.20 -2.78 17.64
CA ASN A 142 -0.92 -4.02 17.33
C ASN A 142 -1.77 -4.44 18.55
N PRO A 143 -3.11 -4.35 18.45
CA PRO A 143 -3.88 -3.71 17.38
C PRO A 143 -3.65 -2.20 17.33
N ALA A 144 -3.73 -1.62 16.14
CA ALA A 144 -3.53 -0.17 15.96
C ALA A 144 -4.58 0.65 16.71
N ARG A 145 -4.12 1.74 17.35
CA ARG A 145 -4.93 2.69 18.11
C ARG A 145 -4.50 4.12 17.78
N TYR A 146 -5.41 5.04 18.00
CA TYR A 146 -5.14 6.47 17.84
C TYR A 146 -3.89 6.90 18.61
N LEU A 147 -3.01 7.61 17.93
CA LEU A 147 -1.79 8.17 18.51
C LEU A 147 -1.85 9.70 18.55
N MET A 148 -2.19 10.33 17.42
CA MET A 148 -2.25 11.80 17.31
C MET A 148 -3.03 12.21 16.04
N SER A 149 -3.27 13.51 15.87
CA SER A 149 -3.80 14.04 14.61
C SER A 149 -2.73 14.07 13.51
N ARG A 150 -3.17 14.14 12.26
CA ARG A 150 -2.25 14.32 11.12
C ARG A 150 -1.47 15.62 11.19
N GLU A 151 -2.09 16.71 11.67
CA GLU A 151 -1.43 18.01 11.86
C GLU A 151 -0.29 17.92 12.87
N ALA A 152 -0.53 17.29 14.02
CA ALA A 152 0.51 17.07 15.03
C ALA A 152 1.67 16.23 14.49
N TYR A 153 1.37 15.23 13.65
CA TYR A 153 2.38 14.41 12.99
C TYR A 153 3.22 15.22 11.99
N GLU A 154 2.59 16.08 11.19
CA GLU A 154 3.27 16.93 10.23
C GLU A 154 4.17 17.95 10.95
N GLN A 155 3.69 18.57 12.02
CA GLN A 155 4.48 19.47 12.85
C GLN A 155 5.71 18.76 13.45
N ALA A 156 5.52 17.58 14.03
CA ALA A 156 6.63 16.80 14.60
C ALA A 156 7.66 16.37 13.54
N ARG A 157 7.25 16.21 12.29
CA ARG A 157 8.15 15.91 11.16
C ARG A 157 8.98 17.13 10.78
N GLU A 158 8.37 18.33 10.76
CA GLU A 158 9.06 19.59 10.45
C GLU A 158 10.05 19.96 11.55
N ASP A 159 9.68 19.80 12.81
CA ASP A 159 10.53 20.12 13.97
C ASP A 159 11.79 19.23 14.05
N LYS A 160 11.80 18.07 13.40
CA LYS A 160 12.91 17.09 13.42
C LYS A 160 13.69 17.02 12.12
N ALA A 161 13.27 17.72 11.08
CA ALA A 161 13.94 17.77 9.78
C ALA A 161 15.02 18.84 9.76
#